data_f18f35a13611700a48e796fd183a5c31
#
_entry.id   f18f35a13611700a48e796fd183a5c31
#
_cell.length_a   1.000
_cell.length_b   1.000
_cell.length_c   1.000
_cell.angle_alpha   90.00
_cell.angle_beta   90.00
_cell.angle_gamma   90.00
#
_symmetry.space_group_name_H-M   'P 1'
#
loop_
_entity.id
_entity.type
_entity.pdbx_description
1 polymer ?
#
loop_
_entity_poly.entity_id
_entity_poly.type
_entity_poly.pdbx_seq_one_letter_code
_entity_poly.pdbx_strand_id
1 'polypeptide(L)'
;RYAAERQQFGQAIGEFQLVQAMLADSATEAYAARTMVLDAARRRDEGTDNEALASRSKLFATEMVGRVADRSVQIFGGAGYMEEYGIERFYRDVRLFRLYEGTSQIQQLIIAKALLKNIK
;
A
#
# COMPACT_ATOMS: atom_id res chain seq x y z
N ARG A 1 -17.50 -1.72 -2.00
CA ARG A 1 -18.88 -1.61 -1.57
C ARG A 1 -19.36 -0.15 -1.66
N TYR A 2 -18.82 0.78 -0.89
CA TYR A 2 -19.24 2.19 -0.86
C TYR A 2 -19.34 2.81 -2.27
N ALA A 3 -18.34 2.61 -3.13
CA ALA A 3 -18.35 3.16 -4.49
C ALA A 3 -19.49 2.63 -5.37
N ALA A 4 -19.96 1.41 -5.10
CA ALA A 4 -21.10 0.82 -5.84
C ALA A 4 -22.46 1.28 -5.29
N GLU A 5 -22.53 1.72 -4.06
CA GLU A 5 -23.79 2.10 -3.38
C GLU A 5 -24.03 3.61 -3.34
N ARG A 6 -22.95 4.39 -3.21
CA ARG A 6 -23.05 5.84 -3.10
C ARG A 6 -23.43 6.49 -4.43
N GLN A 7 -24.53 7.22 -4.43
CA GLN A 7 -25.04 7.94 -5.60
C GLN A 7 -24.61 9.40 -5.58
N GLN A 8 -24.11 9.88 -6.72
CA GLN A 8 -23.86 11.30 -7.00
C GLN A 8 -24.06 11.56 -8.50
N PHE A 9 -24.57 12.74 -8.84
CA PHE A 9 -24.81 13.14 -10.21
C PHE A 9 -25.65 12.12 -11.02
N GLY A 10 -26.59 11.45 -10.36
CA GLY A 10 -27.53 10.51 -10.99
C GLY A 10 -27.04 9.08 -11.20
N GLN A 11 -25.84 8.74 -10.70
CA GLN A 11 -25.29 7.38 -10.85
C GLN A 11 -24.40 7.00 -9.65
N ALA A 12 -24.06 5.72 -9.54
CA ALA A 12 -23.11 5.25 -8.52
C ALA A 12 -21.73 5.88 -8.77
N ILE A 13 -21.03 6.29 -7.70
CA ILE A 13 -19.72 6.93 -7.89
C ILE A 13 -18.68 5.99 -8.51
N GLY A 14 -18.84 4.68 -8.35
CA GLY A 14 -18.00 3.67 -9.02
C GLY A 14 -18.11 3.64 -10.54
N GLU A 15 -19.09 4.33 -11.14
CA GLU A 15 -19.24 4.47 -12.58
C GLU A 15 -18.41 5.63 -13.16
N PHE A 16 -17.87 6.50 -12.32
CA PHE A 16 -16.98 7.57 -12.78
C PHE A 16 -15.57 7.04 -13.04
N GLN A 17 -15.03 7.36 -14.21
CA GLN A 17 -13.71 6.86 -14.65
C GLN A 17 -12.57 7.18 -13.68
N LEU A 18 -12.59 8.36 -13.05
CA LEU A 18 -11.56 8.73 -12.06
C LEU A 18 -11.65 7.89 -10.78
N VAL A 19 -12.85 7.48 -10.35
CA VAL A 19 -13.03 6.55 -9.24
C VAL A 19 -12.58 5.15 -9.63
N GLN A 20 -12.90 4.71 -10.84
CA GLN A 20 -12.45 3.42 -11.38
C GLN A 20 -10.93 3.34 -11.45
N ALA A 21 -10.26 4.41 -11.89
CA ALA A 21 -8.80 4.50 -11.92
C ALA A 21 -8.20 4.33 -10.51
N MET A 22 -8.72 5.03 -9.50
CA MET A 22 -8.26 4.88 -8.11
C MET A 22 -8.46 3.47 -7.56
N LEU A 23 -9.56 2.81 -7.91
CA LEU A 23 -9.82 1.43 -7.51
C LEU A 23 -8.87 0.46 -8.21
N ALA A 24 -8.65 0.61 -9.52
CA ALA A 24 -7.76 -0.23 -10.31
C ALA A 24 -6.30 -0.12 -9.82
N ASP A 25 -5.81 1.09 -9.61
CA ASP A 25 -4.47 1.34 -9.08
C ASP A 25 -4.30 0.70 -7.68
N SER A 26 -5.29 0.89 -6.81
CA SER A 26 -5.25 0.32 -5.46
C SER A 26 -5.23 -1.20 -5.46
N ALA A 27 -6.06 -1.82 -6.31
CA ALA A 27 -6.08 -3.28 -6.46
C ALA A 27 -4.77 -3.82 -7.03
N THR A 28 -4.21 -3.17 -8.04
CA THR A 28 -2.94 -3.55 -8.68
C THR A 28 -1.76 -3.44 -7.70
N GLU A 29 -1.65 -2.33 -6.99
CA GLU A 29 -0.59 -2.13 -6.00
C GLU A 29 -0.71 -3.09 -4.82
N ALA A 30 -1.93 -3.36 -4.34
CA ALA A 30 -2.16 -4.34 -3.27
C ALA A 30 -1.79 -5.77 -3.70
N TYR A 31 -2.12 -6.14 -4.95
CA TYR A 31 -1.71 -7.43 -5.52
C TYR A 31 -0.18 -7.56 -5.60
N ALA A 32 0.50 -6.53 -6.09
CA ALA A 32 1.95 -6.51 -6.17
C ALA A 32 2.61 -6.64 -4.78
N ALA A 33 2.13 -5.87 -3.79
CA ALA A 33 2.63 -5.94 -2.43
C ALA A 33 2.45 -7.34 -1.82
N ARG A 34 1.26 -7.92 -1.98
CA ARG A 34 0.97 -9.28 -1.51
C ARG A 34 1.91 -10.31 -2.15
N THR A 35 2.12 -10.24 -3.45
CA THR A 35 3.01 -11.15 -4.18
C THR A 35 4.45 -11.04 -3.68
N MET A 36 4.96 -9.82 -3.47
CA MET A 36 6.31 -9.60 -2.94
C MET A 36 6.47 -10.19 -1.54
N VAL A 37 5.48 -10.00 -0.65
CA VAL A 37 5.52 -10.54 0.72
C VAL A 37 5.50 -12.07 0.70
N LEU A 38 4.63 -12.68 -0.11
CA LEU A 38 4.53 -14.13 -0.22
C LEU A 38 5.80 -14.75 -0.83
N ASP A 39 6.40 -14.10 -1.85
CA ASP A 39 7.67 -14.56 -2.42
C ASP A 39 8.80 -14.47 -1.39
N ALA A 40 8.88 -13.37 -0.63
CA ALA A 40 9.88 -13.23 0.42
C ALA A 40 9.71 -14.29 1.52
N ALA A 41 8.48 -14.57 1.95
CA ALA A 41 8.19 -15.60 2.93
C ALA A 41 8.59 -17.00 2.43
N ARG A 42 8.19 -17.36 1.20
CA ARG A 42 8.55 -18.64 0.58
C ARG A 42 10.06 -18.84 0.49
N ARG A 43 10.80 -17.83 0.01
CA ARG A 43 12.27 -17.91 -0.08
C ARG A 43 12.93 -18.04 1.27
N ARG A 44 12.36 -17.44 2.31
CA ARG A 44 12.85 -17.62 3.67
C ARG A 44 12.66 -19.06 4.15
N ASP A 45 11.51 -19.66 3.91
CA ASP A 45 11.24 -21.06 4.25
C ASP A 45 12.16 -22.04 3.50
N GLU A 46 12.51 -21.71 2.26
CA GLU A 46 13.45 -22.45 1.43
C GLU A 46 14.94 -22.20 1.76
N GLY A 47 15.25 -21.28 2.68
CA GLY A 47 16.61 -20.88 3.02
C GLY A 47 17.35 -20.14 1.90
N THR A 48 16.62 -19.56 0.95
CA THR A 48 17.15 -18.82 -0.21
C THR A 48 16.89 -17.31 -0.11
N ASP A 49 16.38 -16.82 1.02
CA ASP A 49 16.12 -15.41 1.26
C ASP A 49 17.43 -14.61 1.45
N ASN A 50 17.30 -13.31 1.32
CA ASN A 50 18.33 -12.37 1.74
C ASN A 50 17.67 -11.13 2.40
N GLU A 51 18.45 -10.43 3.21
CA GLU A 51 18.01 -9.26 3.94
C GLU A 51 17.34 -8.19 3.03
N ALA A 52 17.85 -8.03 1.81
CA ALA A 52 17.30 -7.07 0.86
C ALA A 52 15.90 -7.45 0.36
N LEU A 53 15.53 -8.72 0.35
CA LEU A 53 14.23 -9.17 -0.13
C LEU A 53 13.10 -8.74 0.85
N ALA A 54 13.30 -9.00 2.13
CA ALA A 54 12.38 -8.54 3.18
C ALA A 54 12.26 -7.01 3.19
N SER A 55 13.40 -6.31 3.06
CA SER A 55 13.44 -4.84 3.00
C SER A 55 12.69 -4.28 1.78
N ARG A 56 12.80 -4.90 0.61
CA ARG A 56 12.03 -4.52 -0.60
C ARG A 56 10.53 -4.67 -0.38
N SER A 57 10.12 -5.81 0.19
CA SER A 57 8.72 -6.09 0.48
C SER A 57 8.15 -5.09 1.48
N LYS A 58 8.88 -4.82 2.58
CA LYS A 58 8.49 -3.84 3.59
C LYS A 58 8.39 -2.44 2.99
N LEU A 59 9.41 -1.98 2.27
CA LEU A 59 9.43 -0.65 1.66
C LEU A 59 8.23 -0.47 0.72
N PHE A 60 8.04 -1.40 -0.22
CA PHE A 60 6.95 -1.29 -1.19
C PHE A 60 5.57 -1.33 -0.52
N ALA A 61 5.32 -2.31 0.36
CA ALA A 61 4.01 -2.50 0.98
C ALA A 61 3.61 -1.32 1.88
N THR A 62 4.55 -0.75 2.66
CA THR A 62 4.25 0.35 3.58
C THR A 62 4.07 1.69 2.86
N GLU A 63 4.75 1.92 1.75
CA GLU A 63 4.50 3.10 0.90
C GLU A 63 3.18 2.93 0.12
N MET A 64 2.91 1.74 -0.39
CA MET A 64 1.69 1.41 -1.12
C MET A 64 0.44 1.61 -0.26
N VAL A 65 0.41 1.07 0.95
CA VAL A 65 -0.77 1.17 1.81
C VAL A 65 -1.11 2.63 2.17
N GLY A 66 -0.11 3.50 2.26
CA GLY A 66 -0.33 4.94 2.42
C GLY A 66 -1.08 5.55 1.22
N ARG A 67 -0.68 5.20 -0.01
CA ARG A 67 -1.38 5.66 -1.23
C ARG A 67 -2.79 5.09 -1.34
N VAL A 68 -2.99 3.82 -0.98
CA VAL A 68 -4.31 3.18 -0.98
C VAL A 68 -5.24 3.83 0.04
N ALA A 69 -4.74 4.13 1.24
CA ALA A 69 -5.52 4.82 2.26
C ALA A 69 -5.92 6.23 1.82
N ASP A 70 -5.01 6.97 1.19
CA ASP A 70 -5.28 8.30 0.62
C ASP A 70 -6.39 8.24 -0.44
N ARG A 71 -6.28 7.33 -1.41
CA ARG A 71 -7.33 7.10 -2.42
C ARG A 71 -8.66 6.69 -1.79
N SER A 72 -8.62 5.91 -0.70
CA SER A 72 -9.84 5.50 0.00
C SER A 72 -10.56 6.70 0.61
N VAL A 73 -9.85 7.60 1.28
CA VAL A 73 -10.42 8.86 1.79
C VAL A 73 -10.99 9.68 0.63
N GLN A 74 -10.26 9.79 -0.49
CA GLN A 74 -10.70 10.53 -1.67
C GLN A 74 -11.98 9.95 -2.29
N ILE A 75 -12.10 8.62 -2.39
CA ILE A 75 -13.31 7.94 -2.92
C ILE A 75 -14.52 8.19 -2.02
N PHE A 76 -14.33 8.21 -0.70
CA PHE A 76 -15.39 8.51 0.25
C PHE A 76 -15.75 10.00 0.27
N GLY A 77 -14.87 10.87 -0.23
CA GLY A 77 -15.06 12.31 -0.21
C GLY A 77 -15.18 12.83 1.23
N GLY A 78 -16.06 13.80 1.48
CA GLY A 78 -16.29 14.35 2.83
C GLY A 78 -16.59 13.27 3.88
N ALA A 79 -17.32 12.22 3.53
CA ALA A 79 -17.62 11.10 4.41
C ALA A 79 -16.34 10.34 4.86
N GLY A 80 -15.31 10.28 4.01
CA GLY A 80 -14.02 9.64 4.35
C GLY A 80 -13.20 10.39 5.39
N TYR A 81 -13.50 11.67 5.59
CA TYR A 81 -12.85 12.50 6.60
C TYR A 81 -13.58 12.48 7.96
N MET A 82 -14.81 11.95 7.98
CA MET A 82 -15.65 11.90 9.17
C MET A 82 -15.39 10.60 9.94
N GLU A 83 -15.39 10.72 11.28
CA GLU A 83 -15.09 9.59 12.20
C GLU A 83 -16.10 8.44 12.05
N GLU A 84 -17.35 8.73 11.74
CA GLU A 84 -18.45 7.76 11.65
C GLU A 84 -18.22 6.67 10.59
N TYR A 85 -17.45 6.97 9.55
CA TYR A 85 -17.12 6.00 8.50
C TYR A 85 -15.84 5.22 8.78
N GLY A 86 -14.99 5.68 9.70
CA GLY A 86 -13.76 5.01 10.13
C GLY A 86 -12.64 4.97 9.09
N ILE A 87 -12.83 5.57 7.90
CA ILE A 87 -11.81 5.56 6.83
C ILE A 87 -10.63 6.47 7.20
N GLU A 88 -10.89 7.61 7.85
CA GLU A 88 -9.86 8.52 8.32
C GLU A 88 -8.88 7.86 9.30
N ARG A 89 -9.38 6.91 10.09
CA ARG A 89 -8.58 6.14 11.05
C ARG A 89 -7.54 5.28 10.30
N PHE A 90 -7.94 4.58 9.25
CA PHE A 90 -6.99 3.81 8.43
C PHE A 90 -5.89 4.70 7.84
N TYR A 91 -6.24 5.89 7.35
CA TYR A 91 -5.26 6.85 6.84
C TYR A 91 -4.22 7.23 7.89
N ARG A 92 -4.64 7.45 9.13
CA ARG A 92 -3.77 7.75 10.27
C ARG A 92 -2.91 6.54 10.65
N ASP A 93 -3.53 5.37 10.81
CA ASP A 93 -2.87 4.16 11.31
C ASP A 93 -1.79 3.65 10.35
N VAL A 94 -2.05 3.65 9.05
CA VAL A 94 -1.06 3.16 8.06
C VAL A 94 0.17 4.07 7.94
N ARG A 95 0.07 5.33 8.37
CA ARG A 95 1.21 6.25 8.38
C ARG A 95 2.34 5.74 9.27
N LEU A 96 2.01 5.03 10.34
CA LEU A 96 2.97 4.45 11.27
C LEU A 96 3.88 3.41 10.59
N PHE A 97 3.38 2.66 9.63
CA PHE A 97 4.13 1.58 8.96
C PHE A 97 5.42 2.05 8.27
N ARG A 98 5.50 3.31 7.90
CA ARG A 98 6.71 3.91 7.33
C ARG A 98 7.73 4.38 8.37
N LEU A 99 7.39 4.31 9.66
CA LEU A 99 8.21 4.81 10.76
C LEU A 99 8.84 3.70 11.59
N TYR A 100 8.06 2.69 11.97
CA TYR A 100 8.52 1.64 12.87
C TYR A 100 9.13 0.45 12.12
N GLU A 101 9.82 -0.44 12.86
CA GLU A 101 10.51 -1.62 12.32
C GLU A 101 11.50 -1.28 11.17
N GLY A 102 12.15 -0.14 11.32
CA GLY A 102 13.01 0.45 10.30
C GLY A 102 12.23 1.34 9.32
N THR A 103 12.54 2.62 9.32
CA THR A 103 11.89 3.60 8.44
C THR A 103 12.07 3.24 6.97
N SER A 104 11.27 3.85 6.09
CA SER A 104 11.43 3.72 4.63
C SER A 104 12.88 4.00 4.20
N GLN A 105 13.52 5.02 4.80
CA GLN A 105 14.92 5.38 4.50
C GLN A 105 15.89 4.27 4.93
N ILE A 106 15.68 3.65 6.07
CA ILE A 106 16.51 2.51 6.52
C ILE A 106 16.36 1.33 5.57
N GLN A 107 15.14 1.01 5.12
CA GLN A 107 14.92 -0.04 4.14
C GLN A 107 15.64 0.26 2.81
N GLN A 108 15.61 1.51 2.34
CA GLN A 108 16.35 1.94 1.16
C GLN A 108 17.86 1.73 1.30
N LEU A 109 18.42 2.08 2.45
CA LEU A 109 19.87 1.89 2.73
C LEU A 109 20.27 0.40 2.73
N ILE A 110 19.45 -0.47 3.32
CA ILE A 110 19.70 -1.93 3.31
C ILE A 110 19.68 -2.47 1.88
N ILE A 111 18.69 -2.09 1.09
CA ILE A 111 18.59 -2.50 -0.31
C ILE A 111 19.78 -2.02 -1.12
N ALA A 112 20.15 -0.75 -1.01
CA ALA A 112 21.29 -0.16 -1.72
C ALA A 112 22.60 -0.84 -1.35
N LYS A 113 22.84 -1.11 -0.05
CA LYS A 113 24.02 -1.80 0.43
C LYS A 113 24.15 -3.21 -0.16
N ALA A 114 23.02 -3.94 -0.21
CA ALA A 114 22.99 -5.28 -0.80
C ALA A 114 23.30 -5.25 -2.31
N LEU A 115 22.78 -4.28 -3.05
CA LEU A 115 23.09 -4.11 -4.48
C LEU A 115 24.57 -3.79 -4.73
N LEU A 116 25.11 -2.85 -3.97
CA LEU A 116 26.52 -2.42 -4.13
C LEU A 116 27.52 -3.51 -3.73
N LYS A 117 27.17 -4.41 -2.80
CA LYS A 117 28.02 -5.54 -2.41
C LYS A 117 28.24 -6.52 -3.55
N ASN A 118 27.27 -6.65 -4.46
CA ASN A 118 27.33 -7.58 -5.59
C ASN A 118 28.07 -7.00 -6.82
N ILE A 119 28.52 -5.75 -6.76
CA ILE A 119 29.26 -5.08 -7.85
C ILE A 119 30.79 -5.20 -7.64
N LYS A 120 31.21 -5.57 -6.44
CA LYS A 120 32.61 -5.84 -6.10
C LYS A 120 32.97 -7.31 -6.35
#